data_1eb66209b643776ddf3c6bed17a8c669
#
_entry.id   1eb66209b643776ddf3c6bed17a8c669
#
_cell.length_a   1.000
_cell.length_b   1.000
_cell.length_c   1.000
_cell.angle_alpha   90.00
_cell.angle_beta   90.00
_cell.angle_gamma   90.00
#
_symmetry.space_group_name_H-M   'P 1'
#
loop_
_entity.id
_entity.type
_entity.pdbx_description
1 polymer ?
#
loop_
_entity_poly.entity_id
_entity_poly.type
_entity_poly.pdbx_seq_one_letter_code
_entity_poly.pdbx_strand_id
1 'polypeptide(L)'
;MENRQPAYKHFIITLFNLKIWKEDKTHRATQTADWLTQRFDLFERFCLPSVEGQTNKNFTWLCLFDKDTPDGMRQRIDGYRQRVPQLRPCFFSAEEAVEFLSHEEAVNCRFIRRTVRGLLDADDQFVITSNLDNDDALSRDYVERVQQLFLSDRRHTLYSFVWGMQYFVRLNAIVRMHYPHNHFLTLVEEAQGDFHTVQYYGHASARKMLPNVDVSDKPYWLENVHGHNVSNELRITSRVRYVPCLGPVDLRPFGVDKRFSATHNLYNFAFKLPAYFVKIAAWRLKRKLNKKK
;
A
#
# COMPACT_ATOMS: atom_id res chain seq x y z
N MET A 1 -22.63 -15.92 29.57
CA MET A 1 -21.97 -14.65 29.18
C MET A 1 -22.13 -14.52 27.68
N GLU A 2 -22.92 -13.55 27.23
CA GLU A 2 -23.03 -13.29 25.78
C GLU A 2 -21.66 -12.96 25.23
N ASN A 3 -21.26 -13.69 24.20
CA ASN A 3 -19.98 -13.55 23.50
C ASN A 3 -20.04 -12.28 22.60
N ARG A 4 -20.15 -11.10 23.26
CA ARG A 4 -20.23 -9.82 22.56
C ARG A 4 -18.94 -9.64 21.75
N GLN A 5 -19.07 -9.41 20.46
CA GLN A 5 -17.92 -9.11 19.64
C GLN A 5 -17.23 -7.84 20.15
N PRO A 6 -15.89 -7.78 20.22
CA PRO A 6 -15.18 -6.58 20.64
C PRO A 6 -15.52 -5.43 19.70
N ALA A 7 -15.72 -4.24 20.26
CA ALA A 7 -15.83 -3.03 19.44
C ALA A 7 -14.45 -2.69 18.86
N TYR A 8 -14.40 -2.42 17.55
CA TYR A 8 -13.16 -2.08 16.86
C TYR A 8 -13.43 -1.18 15.67
N LYS A 9 -12.41 -0.44 15.27
CA LYS A 9 -12.40 0.31 14.00
C LYS A 9 -11.23 -0.14 13.12
N HIS A 10 -11.53 -0.26 11.84
CA HIS A 10 -10.53 -0.59 10.82
C HIS A 10 -10.28 0.63 9.92
N PHE A 11 -9.01 1.03 9.82
CA PHE A 11 -8.55 2.13 8.99
C PHE A 11 -7.63 1.60 7.89
N ILE A 12 -7.91 1.95 6.64
CA ILE A 12 -6.91 1.89 5.56
C ILE A 12 -6.22 3.25 5.51
N ILE A 13 -4.90 3.28 5.44
CA ILE A 13 -4.11 4.53 5.45
C ILE A 13 -3.32 4.62 4.15
N THR A 14 -3.54 5.70 3.39
CA THR A 14 -2.85 5.97 2.13
C THR A 14 -2.16 7.33 2.20
N LEU A 15 -0.83 7.33 2.10
CA LEU A 15 -0.05 8.55 1.91
C LEU A 15 -0.16 8.96 0.43
N PHE A 16 -0.70 10.15 0.15
CA PHE A 16 -0.96 10.51 -1.25
C PHE A 16 0.13 11.43 -1.81
N ASN A 17 0.12 12.71 -1.47
CA ASN A 17 1.06 13.71 -1.97
C ASN A 17 1.68 14.56 -0.87
N LEU A 18 1.86 14.01 0.31
CA LEU A 18 2.61 14.66 1.37
C LEU A 18 4.03 15.00 0.87
N LYS A 19 4.55 16.17 1.22
CA LYS A 19 5.89 16.64 0.80
C LYS A 19 7.03 15.89 1.52
N ILE A 20 6.92 14.56 1.56
CA ILE A 20 7.85 13.65 2.21
C ILE A 20 9.08 13.40 1.32
N TRP A 21 8.83 13.22 0.02
CA TRP A 21 9.89 12.90 -0.95
C TRP A 21 10.14 14.08 -1.86
N LYS A 22 11.40 14.50 -2.00
CA LYS A 22 11.80 15.57 -2.93
C LYS A 22 12.01 15.06 -4.35
N GLU A 23 12.44 13.81 -4.49
CA GLU A 23 12.77 13.18 -5.76
C GLU A 23 12.27 11.72 -5.81
N ASP A 24 11.96 11.27 -7.04
CA ASP A 24 11.73 9.86 -7.31
C ASP A 24 13.06 9.08 -7.43
N LYS A 25 12.99 7.75 -7.60
CA LYS A 25 14.17 6.89 -7.78
C LYS A 25 15.04 7.21 -9.01
N THR A 26 14.54 8.03 -9.93
CA THR A 26 15.25 8.50 -11.12
C THR A 26 15.77 9.92 -11.00
N HIS A 27 15.75 10.48 -9.78
CA HIS A 27 16.15 11.85 -9.46
C HIS A 27 15.32 12.94 -10.15
N ARG A 28 14.06 12.67 -10.47
CA ARG A 28 13.11 13.67 -10.91
C ARG A 28 12.39 14.26 -9.72
N ALA A 29 12.23 15.58 -9.74
CA ALA A 29 11.49 16.28 -8.69
C ALA A 29 10.06 15.73 -8.58
N THR A 30 9.66 15.42 -7.36
CA THR A 30 8.26 15.15 -7.01
C THR A 30 7.52 16.47 -6.76
N GLN A 31 6.20 16.39 -6.56
CA GLN A 31 5.35 17.56 -6.23
C GLN A 31 5.24 18.61 -7.35
N THR A 32 5.73 18.33 -8.56
CA THR A 32 5.41 19.13 -9.74
C THR A 32 3.97 18.90 -10.20
N ALA A 33 3.39 19.84 -10.96
CA ALA A 33 2.03 19.70 -11.48
C ALA A 33 1.85 18.41 -12.31
N ASP A 34 2.83 18.07 -13.17
CA ASP A 34 2.81 16.85 -13.97
C ASP A 34 2.90 15.59 -13.10
N TRP A 35 3.78 15.60 -12.10
CA TRP A 35 3.90 14.48 -11.17
C TRP A 35 2.58 14.28 -10.40
N LEU A 36 1.98 15.37 -9.93
CA LEU A 36 0.73 15.33 -9.18
C LEU A 36 -0.42 14.79 -10.07
N THR A 37 -0.55 15.28 -11.29
CA THR A 37 -1.53 14.78 -12.27
C THR A 37 -1.38 13.28 -12.48
N GLN A 38 -0.14 12.81 -12.73
CA GLN A 38 0.12 11.38 -12.89
C GLN A 38 -0.21 10.56 -11.64
N ARG A 39 -0.02 11.10 -10.43
CA ARG A 39 -0.40 10.42 -9.19
C ARG A 39 -1.91 10.24 -9.07
N PHE A 40 -2.68 11.26 -9.40
CA PHE A 40 -4.14 11.17 -9.42
C PHE A 40 -4.62 10.15 -10.46
N ASP A 41 -4.02 10.12 -11.66
CA ASP A 41 -4.38 9.17 -12.71
C ASP A 41 -4.05 7.71 -12.30
N LEU A 42 -2.92 7.48 -11.65
CA LEU A 42 -2.57 6.17 -11.11
C LEU A 42 -3.51 5.73 -9.99
N PHE A 43 -3.83 6.65 -9.09
CA PHE A 43 -4.78 6.41 -8.01
C PHE A 43 -6.15 6.01 -8.54
N GLU A 44 -6.70 6.76 -9.50
CA GLU A 44 -7.98 6.46 -10.14
C GLU A 44 -7.98 5.14 -10.90
N ARG A 45 -6.84 4.78 -11.44
CA ARG A 45 -6.70 3.55 -12.23
C ARG A 45 -6.56 2.30 -11.37
N PHE A 46 -5.90 2.37 -10.21
CA PHE A 46 -5.51 1.21 -9.44
C PHE A 46 -6.05 1.23 -8.00
N CYS A 47 -5.72 2.28 -7.24
CA CYS A 47 -5.99 2.31 -5.82
C CYS A 47 -7.48 2.51 -5.52
N LEU A 48 -8.08 3.56 -6.08
CA LEU A 48 -9.49 3.91 -5.86
C LEU A 48 -10.45 2.76 -6.18
N PRO A 49 -10.38 2.11 -7.37
CA PRO A 49 -11.28 1.01 -7.69
C PRO A 49 -11.12 -0.21 -6.78
N SER A 50 -9.90 -0.46 -6.26
CA SER A 50 -9.64 -1.58 -5.36
C SER A 50 -10.30 -1.40 -4.00
N VAL A 51 -10.36 -0.16 -3.50
CA VAL A 51 -11.04 0.16 -2.24
C VAL A 51 -12.56 0.30 -2.44
N GLU A 52 -12.99 0.92 -3.55
CA GLU A 52 -14.40 0.96 -3.95
C GLU A 52 -15.00 -0.45 -4.07
N GLY A 53 -14.22 -1.42 -4.56
CA GLY A 53 -14.62 -2.81 -4.76
C GLY A 53 -14.59 -3.70 -3.51
N GLN A 54 -14.21 -3.22 -2.32
CA GLN A 54 -14.16 -4.05 -1.11
C GLN A 54 -15.53 -4.64 -0.78
N THR A 55 -15.58 -5.96 -0.50
CA THR A 55 -16.82 -6.67 -0.14
C THR A 55 -17.37 -6.23 1.20
N ASN A 56 -16.47 -6.02 2.16
CA ASN A 56 -16.80 -5.49 3.48
C ASN A 56 -16.57 -3.97 3.50
N LYS A 57 -17.60 -3.21 3.86
CA LYS A 57 -17.58 -1.72 3.92
C LYS A 57 -17.38 -1.16 5.33
N ASN A 58 -17.16 -2.02 6.33
CA ASN A 58 -16.93 -1.60 7.72
C ASN A 58 -15.48 -1.18 7.93
N PHE A 59 -15.07 -0.06 7.31
CA PHE A 59 -13.76 0.55 7.47
C PHE A 59 -13.83 2.05 7.19
N THR A 60 -12.80 2.77 7.60
CA THR A 60 -12.55 4.16 7.21
C THR A 60 -11.27 4.22 6.40
N TRP A 61 -11.29 4.92 5.27
CA TRP A 61 -10.11 5.09 4.42
C TRP A 61 -9.52 6.49 4.59
N LEU A 62 -8.41 6.60 5.30
CA LEU A 62 -7.69 7.85 5.49
C LEU A 62 -6.74 8.08 4.32
N CYS A 63 -7.02 9.05 3.46
CA CYS A 63 -6.12 9.51 2.42
C CYS A 63 -5.47 10.84 2.86
N LEU A 64 -4.14 10.82 2.96
CA LEU A 64 -3.37 11.93 3.51
C LEU A 64 -2.80 12.79 2.39
N PHE A 65 -3.26 14.03 2.31
CA PHE A 65 -2.90 15.00 1.29
C PHE A 65 -2.12 16.18 1.88
N ASP A 66 -1.30 16.80 1.05
CA ASP A 66 -0.71 18.09 1.39
C ASP A 66 -1.77 19.20 1.44
N LYS A 67 -1.67 20.10 2.41
CA LYS A 67 -2.63 21.21 2.55
C LYS A 67 -2.62 22.16 1.34
N ASP A 68 -1.51 22.23 0.61
CA ASP A 68 -1.38 23.06 -0.60
C ASP A 68 -1.79 22.30 -1.88
N THR A 69 -2.53 21.19 -1.75
CA THR A 69 -3.10 20.46 -2.90
C THR A 69 -4.00 21.43 -3.72
N PRO A 70 -3.74 21.61 -5.04
CA PRO A 70 -4.47 22.56 -5.87
C PRO A 70 -5.98 22.32 -5.92
N ASP A 71 -6.76 23.38 -6.08
CA ASP A 71 -8.23 23.32 -6.05
C ASP A 71 -8.82 22.34 -7.09
N GLY A 72 -8.28 22.31 -8.32
CA GLY A 72 -8.71 21.33 -9.32
C GLY A 72 -8.50 19.87 -8.88
N MET A 73 -7.47 19.59 -8.08
CA MET A 73 -7.25 18.27 -7.51
C MET A 73 -8.15 18.01 -6.29
N ARG A 74 -8.48 19.05 -5.51
CA ARG A 74 -9.46 18.95 -4.42
C ARG A 74 -10.85 18.59 -4.94
N GLN A 75 -11.26 19.12 -6.08
CA GLN A 75 -12.52 18.75 -6.74
C GLN A 75 -12.53 17.25 -7.14
N ARG A 76 -11.40 16.70 -7.62
CA ARG A 76 -11.29 15.24 -7.86
C ARG A 76 -11.47 14.45 -6.56
N ILE A 77 -10.84 14.88 -5.47
CA ILE A 77 -10.95 14.24 -4.14
C ILE A 77 -12.41 14.23 -3.66
N ASP A 78 -13.15 15.32 -3.84
CA ASP A 78 -14.57 15.39 -3.47
C ASP A 78 -15.42 14.41 -4.30
N GLY A 79 -15.11 14.24 -5.60
CA GLY A 79 -15.72 13.19 -6.43
C GLY A 79 -15.42 11.77 -5.92
N TYR A 80 -14.24 11.52 -5.38
CA TYR A 80 -13.91 10.19 -4.80
C TYR A 80 -14.72 9.90 -3.53
N ARG A 81 -14.97 10.91 -2.70
CA ARG A 81 -15.82 10.76 -1.49
C ARG A 81 -17.27 10.37 -1.85
N GLN A 82 -17.79 10.85 -2.97
CA GLN A 82 -19.12 10.46 -3.44
C GLN A 82 -19.16 9.00 -3.87
N ARG A 83 -18.09 8.49 -4.49
CA ARG A 83 -17.98 7.11 -4.95
C ARG A 83 -17.66 6.15 -3.80
N VAL A 84 -16.81 6.56 -2.87
CA VAL A 84 -16.34 5.76 -1.72
C VAL A 84 -16.63 6.51 -0.43
N PRO A 85 -17.83 6.33 0.18
CA PRO A 85 -18.23 7.01 1.41
C PRO A 85 -17.28 6.79 2.59
N GLN A 86 -16.50 5.70 2.57
CA GLN A 86 -15.47 5.38 3.55
C GLN A 86 -14.26 6.31 3.48
N LEU A 87 -14.05 7.01 2.36
CA LEU A 87 -12.90 7.88 2.15
C LEU A 87 -13.02 9.15 2.99
N ARG A 88 -12.00 9.40 3.80
CA ARG A 88 -11.80 10.64 4.56
C ARG A 88 -10.49 11.29 4.14
N PRO A 89 -10.51 12.38 3.36
CA PRO A 89 -9.31 13.13 3.05
C PRO A 89 -8.83 13.88 4.28
N CYS A 90 -7.55 13.78 4.57
CA CYS A 90 -6.86 14.47 5.64
C CYS A 90 -5.78 15.36 5.03
N PHE A 91 -5.79 16.65 5.36
CA PHE A 91 -4.86 17.63 4.79
C PHE A 91 -3.85 18.06 5.85
N PHE A 92 -2.55 17.88 5.54
CA PHE A 92 -1.46 18.18 6.46
C PHE A 92 -0.50 19.23 5.89
N SER A 93 0.13 20.00 6.77
CA SER A 93 1.15 20.94 6.38
C SER A 93 2.48 20.25 6.04
N ALA A 94 3.39 20.98 5.40
CA ALA A 94 4.73 20.46 5.11
C ALA A 94 5.49 20.15 6.40
N GLU A 95 5.29 20.93 7.47
CA GLU A 95 5.91 20.72 8.77
C GLU A 95 5.43 19.41 9.41
N GLU A 96 4.13 19.15 9.40
CA GLU A 96 3.54 17.91 9.90
C GLU A 96 4.00 16.69 9.07
N ALA A 97 4.22 16.85 7.75
CA ALA A 97 4.74 15.82 6.89
C ALA A 97 6.23 15.52 7.15
N VAL A 98 7.04 16.52 7.51
CA VAL A 98 8.45 16.36 7.86
C VAL A 98 8.62 15.57 9.15
N GLU A 99 7.72 15.70 10.12
CA GLU A 99 7.71 14.86 11.32
C GLU A 99 7.66 13.37 10.97
N PHE A 100 7.07 13.01 9.84
CA PHE A 100 7.02 11.62 9.35
C PHE A 100 8.41 11.07 8.98
N LEU A 101 9.36 11.91 8.57
CA LEU A 101 10.70 11.51 8.14
C LEU A 101 11.76 11.58 9.25
N SER A 102 11.45 12.20 10.38
CA SER A 102 12.41 12.28 11.47
C SER A 102 12.69 10.88 12.04
N HIS A 103 13.94 10.47 12.11
CA HIS A 103 14.34 9.12 12.51
C HIS A 103 14.19 8.80 14.01
N GLU A 104 13.62 9.70 14.77
CA GLU A 104 13.34 9.48 16.20
C GLU A 104 12.00 8.76 16.34
N GLU A 105 12.04 7.51 16.76
CA GLU A 105 10.95 6.54 16.77
C GLU A 105 9.62 7.02 17.38
N ALA A 106 9.65 7.97 18.29
CA ALA A 106 8.45 8.44 19.00
C ALA A 106 7.71 9.60 18.31
N VAL A 107 8.34 10.29 17.38
CA VAL A 107 7.79 11.53 16.79
C VAL A 107 7.08 11.25 15.48
N ASN A 108 7.52 10.22 14.78
CA ASN A 108 7.04 9.86 13.44
C ASN A 108 5.62 9.34 13.52
N CYS A 109 4.71 9.94 12.81
CA CYS A 109 3.30 9.56 12.71
C CYS A 109 2.37 10.05 13.84
N ARG A 110 2.78 10.99 14.70
CA ARG A 110 1.90 11.59 15.71
C ARG A 110 0.60 12.13 15.11
N PHE A 111 0.68 12.75 13.94
CA PHE A 111 -0.49 13.31 13.27
C PHE A 111 -1.44 12.20 12.78
N ILE A 112 -0.92 11.07 12.22
CA ILE A 112 -1.75 9.95 11.81
C ILE A 112 -2.45 9.34 13.03
N ARG A 113 -1.68 9.08 14.09
CA ARG A 113 -2.20 8.55 15.34
C ARG A 113 -3.25 9.48 15.95
N ARG A 114 -3.01 10.80 15.99
CA ARG A 114 -3.97 11.81 16.47
C ARG A 114 -5.26 11.77 15.64
N THR A 115 -5.14 11.67 14.33
CA THR A 115 -6.28 11.58 13.42
C THR A 115 -7.09 10.31 13.67
N VAL A 116 -6.43 9.15 13.77
CA VAL A 116 -7.07 7.86 14.08
C VAL A 116 -7.76 7.93 15.45
N ARG A 117 -7.05 8.43 16.49
CA ARG A 117 -7.60 8.57 17.85
C ARG A 117 -8.84 9.44 17.89
N GLY A 118 -8.87 10.52 17.13
CA GLY A 118 -10.04 11.42 17.05
C GLY A 118 -11.26 10.81 16.33
N LEU A 119 -11.10 9.62 15.75
CA LEU A 119 -12.17 8.87 15.07
C LEU A 119 -12.62 7.63 15.84
N LEU A 120 -11.96 7.30 16.94
CA LEU A 120 -12.37 6.21 17.83
C LEU A 120 -13.52 6.64 18.72
N ASP A 121 -14.43 5.71 18.99
CA ASP A 121 -15.45 5.85 19.99
C ASP A 121 -14.92 5.41 21.36
N ALA A 122 -15.58 5.83 22.43
CA ALA A 122 -15.12 5.56 23.79
C ALA A 122 -15.15 4.06 24.17
N ASP A 123 -15.97 3.28 23.50
CA ASP A 123 -16.13 1.83 23.68
C ASP A 123 -15.28 1.00 22.70
N ASP A 124 -14.59 1.61 21.76
CA ASP A 124 -13.67 0.88 20.90
C ASP A 124 -12.52 0.26 21.71
N GLN A 125 -12.39 -1.05 21.61
CA GLN A 125 -11.37 -1.83 22.32
C GLN A 125 -10.12 -2.03 21.47
N PHE A 126 -10.29 -2.12 20.14
CA PHE A 126 -9.20 -2.36 19.21
C PHE A 126 -9.23 -1.36 18.04
N VAL A 127 -8.05 -1.09 17.56
CA VAL A 127 -7.81 -0.34 16.32
C VAL A 127 -7.03 -1.21 15.34
N ILE A 128 -7.53 -1.31 14.12
CA ILE A 128 -6.89 -2.01 13.03
C ILE A 128 -6.43 -0.97 12.01
N THR A 129 -5.16 -1.00 11.63
CA THR A 129 -4.62 -0.09 10.62
C THR A 129 -3.92 -0.87 9.52
N SER A 130 -4.30 -0.62 8.26
CA SER A 130 -3.73 -1.26 7.06
C SER A 130 -3.06 -0.22 6.17
N ASN A 131 -1.85 -0.51 5.67
CA ASN A 131 -1.17 0.35 4.70
C ASN A 131 -1.57 0.03 3.26
N LEU A 132 -1.83 1.08 2.48
CA LEU A 132 -2.04 1.00 1.04
C LEU A 132 -1.39 2.20 0.35
N ASP A 133 -0.46 1.94 -0.56
CA ASP A 133 0.13 3.00 -1.37
C ASP A 133 -0.83 3.48 -2.46
N ASN A 134 -0.70 4.75 -2.85
CA ASN A 134 -1.66 5.43 -3.72
C ASN A 134 -1.66 4.97 -5.19
N ASP A 135 -0.70 4.14 -5.58
CA ASP A 135 -0.55 3.57 -6.94
C ASP A 135 -0.69 2.04 -6.97
N ASP A 136 -1.03 1.43 -5.83
CA ASP A 136 -1.19 -0.02 -5.65
C ASP A 136 -2.66 -0.41 -5.40
N ALA A 137 -2.95 -1.71 -5.27
CA ALA A 137 -4.31 -2.18 -5.09
C ALA A 137 -4.41 -3.36 -4.10
N LEU A 138 -5.54 -3.44 -3.39
CA LEU A 138 -5.91 -4.56 -2.53
C LEU A 138 -6.94 -5.46 -3.23
N SER A 139 -6.95 -6.75 -2.90
CA SER A 139 -8.02 -7.64 -3.35
C SER A 139 -9.35 -7.23 -2.72
N ARG A 140 -10.44 -7.44 -3.45
CA ARG A 140 -11.79 -7.01 -3.02
C ARG A 140 -12.26 -7.59 -1.68
N ASP A 141 -11.65 -8.66 -1.21
CA ASP A 141 -11.95 -9.33 0.06
C ASP A 141 -10.88 -9.10 1.13
N TYR A 142 -9.99 -8.12 0.91
CA TYR A 142 -8.89 -7.83 1.86
C TYR A 142 -9.41 -7.40 3.23
N VAL A 143 -10.30 -6.41 3.27
CA VAL A 143 -10.88 -5.90 4.53
C VAL A 143 -11.62 -7.00 5.27
N GLU A 144 -12.44 -7.76 4.57
CA GLU A 144 -13.16 -8.90 5.14
C GLU A 144 -12.20 -9.92 5.76
N ARG A 145 -11.15 -10.29 5.04
CA ARG A 145 -10.14 -11.25 5.51
C ARG A 145 -9.41 -10.76 6.75
N VAL A 146 -9.00 -9.49 6.78
CA VAL A 146 -8.37 -8.87 7.95
C VAL A 146 -9.28 -8.98 9.17
N GLN A 147 -10.56 -8.62 9.02
CA GLN A 147 -11.50 -8.63 10.14
C GLN A 147 -11.84 -10.05 10.61
N GLN A 148 -11.92 -11.02 9.72
CA GLN A 148 -12.06 -12.44 10.07
C GLN A 148 -10.87 -12.94 10.91
N LEU A 149 -9.65 -12.62 10.49
CA LEU A 149 -8.43 -12.98 11.24
C LEU A 149 -8.43 -12.34 12.63
N PHE A 150 -8.71 -11.05 12.71
CA PHE A 150 -8.82 -10.34 13.99
C PHE A 150 -9.86 -10.96 14.90
N LEU A 151 -11.07 -11.22 14.42
CA LEU A 151 -12.16 -11.77 15.21
C LEU A 151 -11.86 -13.20 15.72
N SER A 152 -10.99 -13.94 15.03
CA SER A 152 -10.56 -15.27 15.48
C SER A 152 -9.52 -15.25 16.59
N ASP A 153 -8.67 -14.20 16.66
CA ASP A 153 -7.51 -14.15 17.57
C ASP A 153 -7.58 -13.02 18.60
N ARG A 154 -8.10 -11.86 18.23
CA ARG A 154 -8.34 -10.68 19.11
C ARG A 154 -7.10 -10.24 19.89
N ARG A 155 -5.92 -10.24 19.25
CA ARG A 155 -4.65 -9.89 19.86
C ARG A 155 -3.94 -8.75 19.14
N HIS A 156 -3.05 -8.06 19.84
CA HIS A 156 -2.05 -7.19 19.23
C HIS A 156 -1.19 -8.03 18.27
N THR A 157 -1.35 -7.80 16.97
CA THR A 157 -0.74 -8.65 15.94
C THR A 157 -0.50 -7.88 14.65
N LEU A 158 0.65 -8.13 14.04
CA LEU A 158 0.95 -7.68 12.70
C LEU A 158 0.58 -8.78 11.69
N TYR A 159 -0.40 -8.54 10.84
CA TYR A 159 -0.69 -9.42 9.71
C TYR A 159 0.15 -9.04 8.50
N SER A 160 0.86 -10.01 7.94
CA SER A 160 1.58 -9.88 6.68
C SER A 160 0.97 -10.81 5.63
N PHE A 161 0.31 -10.27 4.64
CA PHE A 161 -0.20 -11.02 3.49
C PHE A 161 0.97 -11.28 2.54
N VAL A 162 1.62 -12.44 2.71
CA VAL A 162 2.93 -12.72 2.10
C VAL A 162 2.88 -12.96 0.59
N TRP A 163 1.69 -13.27 0.04
CA TRP A 163 1.47 -13.41 -1.38
C TRP A 163 0.80 -12.19 -1.97
N GLY A 164 1.33 -11.72 -3.08
CA GLY A 164 0.75 -10.67 -3.93
C GLY A 164 1.11 -10.89 -5.39
N MET A 165 0.80 -9.88 -6.18
CA MET A 165 1.17 -9.81 -7.58
C MET A 165 1.95 -8.53 -7.85
N GLN A 166 2.86 -8.56 -8.82
CA GLN A 166 3.53 -7.37 -9.33
C GLN A 166 3.19 -7.20 -10.81
N TYR A 167 2.53 -6.09 -11.13
CA TYR A 167 2.13 -5.74 -12.48
C TYR A 167 3.07 -4.72 -13.11
N PHE A 168 3.83 -5.14 -14.08
CA PHE A 168 4.70 -4.27 -14.88
C PHE A 168 3.88 -3.59 -15.97
N VAL A 169 3.35 -2.41 -15.68
CA VAL A 169 2.37 -1.71 -16.51
C VAL A 169 2.90 -1.48 -17.94
N ARG A 170 4.14 -0.98 -18.08
CA ARG A 170 4.77 -0.70 -19.38
C ARG A 170 5.09 -1.96 -20.20
N LEU A 171 5.38 -3.07 -19.53
CA LEU A 171 5.65 -4.35 -20.20
C LEU A 171 4.36 -5.11 -20.50
N ASN A 172 3.26 -4.69 -19.88
CA ASN A 172 2.03 -5.46 -19.86
C ASN A 172 2.29 -6.91 -19.40
N ALA A 173 2.99 -7.08 -18.27
CA ALA A 173 3.40 -8.37 -17.73
C ALA A 173 3.07 -8.46 -16.23
N ILE A 174 2.73 -9.65 -15.78
CA ILE A 174 2.33 -9.95 -14.40
C ILE A 174 3.14 -11.12 -13.84
N VAL A 175 3.52 -11.04 -12.57
CA VAL A 175 4.13 -12.14 -11.82
C VAL A 175 3.48 -12.27 -10.45
N ARG A 176 3.44 -13.47 -9.91
CA ARG A 176 3.15 -13.67 -8.49
C ARG A 176 4.41 -13.40 -7.68
N MET A 177 4.24 -12.85 -6.51
CA MET A 177 5.36 -12.51 -5.62
C MET A 177 5.07 -13.00 -4.21
N HIS A 178 5.99 -13.80 -3.67
CA HIS A 178 6.05 -14.11 -2.26
C HIS A 178 7.03 -13.16 -1.59
N TYR A 179 6.51 -12.27 -0.75
CA TYR A 179 7.31 -11.23 -0.11
C TYR A 179 6.81 -10.97 1.33
N PRO A 180 7.35 -11.68 2.35
CA PRO A 180 6.94 -11.50 3.73
C PRO A 180 7.18 -10.09 4.29
N HIS A 181 8.18 -9.37 3.76
CA HIS A 181 8.52 -8.00 4.16
C HIS A 181 7.89 -6.93 3.26
N ASN A 182 6.71 -7.23 2.69
CA ASN A 182 5.98 -6.27 1.86
C ASN A 182 5.48 -5.08 2.69
N HIS A 183 5.02 -4.04 2.00
CA HIS A 183 4.48 -2.83 2.63
C HIS A 183 2.95 -2.87 2.86
N PHE A 184 2.27 -3.91 2.39
CA PHE A 184 0.82 -4.10 2.62
C PHE A 184 0.55 -4.76 3.98
N LEU A 185 1.05 -4.13 5.02
CA LEU A 185 0.92 -4.64 6.39
C LEU A 185 -0.38 -4.17 7.03
N THR A 186 -0.91 -4.99 7.92
CA THR A 186 -2.01 -4.61 8.82
C THR A 186 -1.59 -4.84 10.26
N LEU A 187 -1.78 -3.82 11.10
CA LEU A 187 -1.49 -3.87 12.52
C LEU A 187 -2.80 -3.77 13.31
N VAL A 188 -2.96 -4.67 14.27
CA VAL A 188 -4.02 -4.65 15.28
C VAL A 188 -3.41 -4.23 16.60
N GLU A 189 -4.00 -3.22 17.26
CA GLU A 189 -3.56 -2.69 18.54
C GLU A 189 -4.76 -2.46 19.46
N GLU A 190 -4.52 -2.38 20.77
CA GLU A 190 -5.53 -1.94 21.73
C GLU A 190 -5.80 -0.45 21.54
N ALA A 191 -7.08 -0.08 21.42
CA ALA A 191 -7.48 1.32 21.20
C ALA A 191 -7.30 2.19 22.44
N GLN A 192 -7.44 1.57 23.62
CA GLN A 192 -7.24 2.22 24.91
C GLN A 192 -5.76 2.13 25.28
N GLY A 193 -5.04 3.20 25.20
CA GLY A 193 -3.60 3.20 25.49
C GLY A 193 -2.78 3.90 24.40
N ASP A 194 -1.51 3.52 24.31
CA ASP A 194 -0.54 4.18 23.47
C ASP A 194 -0.30 3.38 22.17
N PHE A 195 -1.33 3.30 21.30
CA PHE A 195 -1.19 2.66 20.00
C PHE A 195 -0.44 3.55 19.00
N HIS A 196 0.17 2.96 17.99
CA HIS A 196 1.08 3.63 17.07
C HIS A 196 0.57 3.77 15.64
N THR A 197 -0.20 2.82 15.16
CA THR A 197 -0.59 2.59 13.76
C THR A 197 0.49 1.89 12.92
N VAL A 198 0.08 1.25 11.83
CA VAL A 198 0.98 0.51 10.92
C VAL A 198 2.06 1.41 10.27
N GLN A 199 1.83 2.72 10.22
CA GLN A 199 2.77 3.68 9.64
C GLN A 199 3.97 4.01 10.53
N TYR A 200 3.87 3.73 11.83
CA TYR A 200 4.96 3.98 12.79
C TYR A 200 6.18 3.12 12.52
N TYR A 201 5.95 1.87 12.14
CA TYR A 201 7.04 0.93 11.90
C TYR A 201 7.40 0.92 10.42
N GLY A 202 8.68 1.10 10.10
CA GLY A 202 9.14 0.79 8.75
C GLY A 202 8.83 -0.68 8.44
N HIS A 203 8.22 -0.98 7.30
CA HIS A 203 7.76 -2.32 6.93
C HIS A 203 8.83 -3.43 7.05
N ALA A 204 10.12 -3.09 6.89
CA ALA A 204 11.21 -4.04 7.09
C ALA A 204 11.51 -4.32 8.57
N SER A 205 11.20 -3.38 9.47
CA SER A 205 11.45 -3.44 10.91
C SER A 205 10.27 -4.01 11.67
N ALA A 206 9.05 -3.73 11.25
CA ALA A 206 7.80 -4.12 11.91
C ALA A 206 7.79 -5.61 12.29
N ARG A 207 8.14 -6.48 11.35
CA ARG A 207 8.18 -7.93 11.59
C ARG A 207 9.20 -8.41 12.64
N LYS A 208 10.20 -7.60 12.93
CA LYS A 208 11.20 -7.92 13.97
C LYS A 208 10.76 -7.45 15.34
N MET A 209 9.95 -6.40 15.39
CA MET A 209 9.57 -5.71 16.61
C MET A 209 8.21 -6.17 17.15
N LEU A 210 7.35 -6.72 16.29
CA LEU A 210 5.97 -7.05 16.64
C LEU A 210 5.68 -8.54 16.48
N PRO A 211 4.80 -9.12 17.32
CA PRO A 211 4.19 -10.41 17.04
C PRO A 211 3.55 -10.37 15.64
N ASN A 212 3.84 -11.36 14.81
CA ASN A 212 3.34 -11.34 13.44
C ASN A 212 2.81 -12.70 12.98
N VAL A 213 1.83 -12.64 12.07
CA VAL A 213 1.20 -13.79 11.43
C VAL A 213 1.28 -13.62 9.92
N ASP A 214 1.83 -14.63 9.26
CA ASP A 214 1.89 -14.72 7.80
C ASP A 214 0.58 -15.30 7.24
N VAL A 215 -0.11 -14.52 6.41
CA VAL A 215 -1.31 -14.95 5.69
C VAL A 215 -0.90 -15.36 4.29
N SER A 216 -1.04 -16.65 3.96
CA SER A 216 -0.41 -17.27 2.78
C SER A 216 -1.36 -18.03 1.86
N ASP A 217 -2.68 -17.88 2.02
CA ASP A 217 -3.69 -18.64 1.27
C ASP A 217 -3.81 -18.21 -0.20
N LYS A 218 -3.68 -16.91 -0.50
CA LYS A 218 -3.73 -16.39 -1.88
C LYS A 218 -3.06 -15.01 -1.99
N PRO A 219 -2.93 -14.42 -3.21
CA PRO A 219 -2.55 -13.03 -3.38
C PRO A 219 -3.64 -12.06 -2.89
N TYR A 220 -3.26 -11.13 -2.02
CA TYR A 220 -4.17 -10.11 -1.47
C TYR A 220 -3.84 -8.67 -1.89
N TRP A 221 -2.73 -8.47 -2.56
CA TRP A 221 -2.29 -7.15 -3.01
C TRP A 221 -1.69 -7.20 -4.41
N LEU A 222 -1.74 -6.07 -5.09
CA LEU A 222 -1.18 -5.84 -6.42
C LEU A 222 -0.27 -4.62 -6.35
N GLU A 223 1.03 -4.83 -6.50
CA GLU A 223 2.03 -3.77 -6.64
C GLU A 223 2.21 -3.40 -8.10
N ASN A 224 2.03 -2.12 -8.43
CA ASN A 224 2.12 -1.64 -9.81
C ASN A 224 3.48 -0.99 -10.10
N VAL A 225 4.19 -1.49 -11.11
CA VAL A 225 5.46 -0.94 -11.59
C VAL A 225 5.21 -0.18 -12.89
N HIS A 226 5.18 1.15 -12.83
CA HIS A 226 4.79 2.00 -13.96
C HIS A 226 5.90 2.98 -14.43
N GLY A 227 7.07 2.97 -13.80
CA GLY A 227 8.23 3.80 -14.18
C GLY A 227 8.27 5.20 -13.59
N HIS A 228 7.25 5.61 -12.83
CA HIS A 228 7.17 6.83 -12.03
C HIS A 228 7.07 6.51 -10.53
N ASN A 229 7.31 5.26 -10.15
CA ASN A 229 7.34 4.86 -8.75
C ASN A 229 8.50 5.55 -8.02
N VAL A 230 8.29 5.94 -6.79
CA VAL A 230 9.35 6.46 -5.92
C VAL A 230 10.33 5.34 -5.55
N SER A 231 9.82 4.15 -5.21
CA SER A 231 10.63 3.02 -4.74
C SER A 231 10.35 1.69 -5.44
N ASN A 232 9.15 1.49 -6.00
CA ASN A 232 8.75 0.19 -6.54
C ASN A 232 9.50 -0.15 -7.83
N GLU A 233 10.20 -1.28 -7.80
CA GLU A 233 10.92 -1.85 -8.94
C GLU A 233 11.07 -3.36 -8.75
N LEU A 234 11.60 -4.02 -9.76
CA LEU A 234 12.01 -5.41 -9.62
C LEU A 234 13.04 -5.56 -8.49
N ARG A 235 12.70 -6.29 -7.45
CA ARG A 235 13.58 -6.55 -6.30
C ARG A 235 14.39 -7.81 -6.55
N ILE A 236 15.72 -7.67 -6.62
CA ILE A 236 16.65 -8.81 -6.70
C ILE A 236 17.27 -8.98 -5.31
N THR A 237 16.56 -9.67 -4.42
CA THR A 237 17.01 -9.97 -3.06
C THR A 237 16.56 -11.39 -2.67
N SER A 238 17.25 -12.01 -1.71
CA SER A 238 16.87 -13.31 -1.16
C SER A 238 15.52 -13.32 -0.42
N ARG A 239 14.97 -12.13 -0.11
CA ARG A 239 13.69 -11.97 0.61
C ARG A 239 12.47 -12.02 -0.28
N VAL A 240 12.64 -11.97 -1.59
CA VAL A 240 11.55 -11.96 -2.57
C VAL A 240 11.70 -13.17 -3.49
N ARG A 241 10.61 -13.93 -3.62
CA ARG A 241 10.51 -15.02 -4.58
C ARG A 241 9.44 -14.68 -5.61
N TYR A 242 9.86 -14.60 -6.87
CA TYR A 242 8.96 -14.44 -8.00
C TYR A 242 8.52 -15.80 -8.52
N VAL A 243 7.23 -15.93 -8.77
CA VAL A 243 6.64 -17.15 -9.34
C VAL A 243 5.93 -16.75 -10.64
N PRO A 244 6.31 -17.37 -11.77
CA PRO A 244 5.65 -17.12 -13.05
C PRO A 244 4.16 -17.42 -13.00
N CYS A 245 3.37 -16.57 -13.64
CA CYS A 245 1.97 -16.85 -13.92
C CYS A 245 1.89 -17.59 -15.26
N LEU A 246 1.81 -18.92 -15.26
CA LEU A 246 1.75 -19.69 -16.50
C LEU A 246 0.30 -19.87 -17.01
N GLY A 247 -0.68 -19.79 -16.12
CA GLY A 247 -2.12 -19.81 -16.45
C GLY A 247 -2.70 -18.41 -16.69
N PRO A 248 -4.00 -18.33 -16.99
CA PRO A 248 -4.70 -17.03 -17.10
C PRO A 248 -4.70 -16.31 -15.74
N VAL A 249 -4.64 -14.97 -15.79
CA VAL A 249 -4.72 -14.10 -14.59
C VAL A 249 -5.78 -13.05 -14.82
N ASP A 250 -6.65 -12.88 -13.82
CA ASP A 250 -7.68 -11.86 -13.80
C ASP A 250 -7.37 -10.85 -12.68
N LEU A 251 -7.21 -9.58 -13.03
CA LEU A 251 -6.93 -8.50 -12.08
C LEU A 251 -8.20 -7.76 -11.61
N ARG A 252 -9.39 -8.12 -12.09
CA ARG A 252 -10.65 -7.49 -11.64
C ARG A 252 -10.94 -7.66 -10.15
N PRO A 253 -10.50 -8.75 -9.48
CA PRO A 253 -10.55 -8.79 -8.01
C PRO A 253 -9.77 -7.70 -7.30
N PHE A 254 -8.84 -7.03 -7.99
CA PHE A 254 -8.06 -5.87 -7.51
C PHE A 254 -8.59 -4.53 -8.05
N GLY A 255 -9.81 -4.50 -8.61
CA GLY A 255 -10.39 -3.30 -9.20
C GLY A 255 -9.78 -2.90 -10.56
N VAL A 256 -8.90 -3.71 -11.12
CA VAL A 256 -8.22 -3.42 -12.40
C VAL A 256 -8.88 -4.22 -13.52
N ASP A 257 -9.51 -3.54 -14.48
CA ASP A 257 -10.13 -4.21 -15.64
C ASP A 257 -9.07 -4.70 -16.62
N LYS A 258 -8.41 -5.79 -16.22
CA LYS A 258 -7.35 -6.42 -17.01
C LYS A 258 -7.36 -7.93 -16.81
N ARG A 259 -7.24 -8.64 -17.95
CA ARG A 259 -7.06 -10.10 -17.99
C ARG A 259 -5.85 -10.45 -18.83
N PHE A 260 -5.14 -11.47 -18.42
CA PHE A 260 -4.02 -12.05 -19.14
C PHE A 260 -4.34 -13.49 -19.52
N SER A 261 -4.16 -13.84 -20.78
CA SER A 261 -4.28 -15.24 -21.22
C SER A 261 -3.04 -16.03 -20.83
N ALA A 262 -3.15 -17.36 -20.79
CA ALA A 262 -2.01 -18.24 -20.54
C ALA A 262 -0.89 -18.05 -21.58
N THR A 263 -1.23 -17.94 -22.85
CA THR A 263 -0.27 -17.69 -23.95
C THR A 263 0.47 -16.36 -23.77
N HIS A 264 -0.24 -15.30 -23.39
CA HIS A 264 0.37 -14.00 -23.09
C HIS A 264 1.35 -14.08 -21.92
N ASN A 265 0.96 -14.76 -20.85
CA ASN A 265 1.80 -14.92 -19.66
C ASN A 265 3.03 -15.78 -19.96
N LEU A 266 2.88 -16.85 -20.72
CA LEU A 266 4.00 -17.69 -21.16
C LEU A 266 5.00 -16.89 -22.02
N TYR A 267 4.51 -16.10 -22.98
CA TYR A 267 5.35 -15.21 -23.78
C TYR A 267 6.10 -14.18 -22.91
N ASN A 268 5.41 -13.55 -21.97
CA ASN A 268 6.04 -12.61 -21.06
C ASN A 268 7.12 -13.27 -20.21
N PHE A 269 6.85 -14.46 -19.70
CA PHE A 269 7.81 -15.22 -18.90
C PHE A 269 9.05 -15.64 -19.72
N ALA A 270 8.83 -16.13 -20.94
CA ALA A 270 9.93 -16.62 -21.78
C ALA A 270 10.80 -15.50 -22.36
N PHE A 271 10.23 -14.32 -22.63
CA PHE A 271 10.93 -13.29 -23.39
C PHE A 271 11.01 -11.92 -22.69
N LYS A 272 9.88 -11.33 -22.32
CA LYS A 272 9.86 -9.95 -21.82
C LYS A 272 10.47 -9.79 -20.43
N LEU A 273 10.10 -10.65 -19.51
CA LEU A 273 10.62 -10.56 -18.13
C LEU A 273 12.13 -10.84 -18.06
N PRO A 274 12.69 -11.88 -18.70
CA PRO A 274 14.15 -12.07 -18.73
C PRO A 274 14.89 -10.88 -19.31
N ALA A 275 14.43 -10.34 -20.45
CA ALA A 275 15.05 -9.15 -21.06
C ALA A 275 15.01 -7.93 -20.12
N TYR A 276 13.90 -7.73 -19.40
CA TYR A 276 13.76 -6.67 -18.42
C TYR A 276 14.68 -6.89 -17.21
N PHE A 277 14.80 -8.12 -16.70
CA PHE A 277 15.72 -8.47 -15.61
C PHE A 277 17.18 -8.13 -15.98
N VAL A 278 17.62 -8.54 -17.16
CA VAL A 278 18.98 -8.24 -17.67
C VAL A 278 19.20 -6.73 -17.75
N LYS A 279 18.23 -5.98 -18.28
CA LYS A 279 18.31 -4.51 -18.38
C LYS A 279 18.46 -3.85 -16.99
N ILE A 280 17.66 -4.27 -16.01
CA ILE A 280 17.73 -3.72 -14.63
C ILE A 280 19.05 -4.11 -13.95
N ALA A 281 19.52 -5.34 -14.13
CA ALA A 281 20.80 -5.78 -13.57
C ALA A 281 21.96 -4.97 -14.14
N ALA A 282 22.01 -4.78 -15.45
CA ALA A 282 23.03 -3.97 -16.13
C ALA A 282 23.00 -2.50 -15.68
N TRP A 283 21.81 -1.91 -15.54
CA TRP A 283 21.65 -0.54 -15.03
C TRP A 283 22.16 -0.40 -13.59
N ARG A 284 21.85 -1.35 -12.72
CA ARG A 284 22.32 -1.37 -11.32
C ARG A 284 23.84 -1.50 -11.24
N LEU A 285 24.42 -2.35 -12.06
CA LEU A 285 25.89 -2.51 -12.13
C LEU A 285 26.56 -1.20 -12.55
N LYS A 286 26.07 -0.57 -13.64
CA LYS A 286 26.59 0.73 -14.10
C LYS A 286 26.50 1.80 -13.02
N ARG A 287 25.40 1.87 -12.28
CA ARG A 287 25.22 2.83 -11.16
C ARG A 287 26.19 2.57 -10.01
N LYS A 288 26.48 1.30 -9.68
CA LYS A 288 27.48 0.97 -8.66
C LYS A 288 28.90 1.37 -9.07
N LEU A 289 29.26 1.19 -10.35
CA LEU A 289 30.56 1.58 -10.89
C LEU A 289 30.74 3.10 -10.90
N ASN A 290 29.69 3.86 -11.25
CA ASN A 290 29.74 5.33 -11.25
C ASN A 290 29.79 5.95 -9.85
N LYS A 291 29.32 5.26 -8.80
CA LYS A 291 29.44 5.73 -7.39
C LYS A 291 30.82 5.49 -6.76
N LYS A 292 31.67 4.70 -7.43
CA LYS A 292 33.04 4.41 -6.96
C LYS A 292 34.10 5.32 -7.63
N LYS A 293 33.69 6.12 -8.58
CA LYS A 293 34.45 7.22 -9.18
C LYS A 293 34.05 8.55 -8.55
#